data_8006e514efd13a5fae170dceaffc04a2
#
_entry.id   8006e514efd13a5fae170dceaffc04a2
#
_cell.length_a   1.000
_cell.length_b   1.000
_cell.length_c   1.000
_cell.angle_alpha   90.00
_cell.angle_beta   90.00
_cell.angle_gamma   90.00
#
_symmetry.space_group_name_H-M   'P 1'
#
loop_
_entity.id
_entity.type
_entity.pdbx_description
1 polymer ?
#
loop_
_entity_poly.entity_id
_entity_poly.type
_entity_poly.pdbx_seq_one_letter_code
_entity_poly.pdbx_strand_id
1 'polypeptide(L)'
;MHNKIQEQIKEAMRARDQMRLTTLRSMIASFTNEVIALKRKPQDKLSDQEAVSVIRRLVKQRKDSVEQFEKGGRQDLADDETAELKVLEEFLPVQMSEEKIREIVEKVLQQARDDNSPILKNKGAFIGTIIKETKGQADGALVKKIVEEMS
;
A
#
# COMPACT_ATOMS: atom_id res chain seq x y z
N MET A 1 -7.61 12.06 1.81
CA MET A 1 -6.15 11.83 2.01
C MET A 1 -5.30 13.01 1.57
N HIS A 2 -5.53 13.58 0.43
CA HIS A 2 -4.78 14.73 -0.10
C HIS A 2 -4.76 15.91 0.89
N ASN A 3 -5.92 16.28 1.44
CA ASN A 3 -6.04 17.38 2.40
C ASN A 3 -5.27 17.09 3.69
N LYS A 4 -5.30 15.87 4.17
CA LYS A 4 -4.55 15.43 5.36
C LYS A 4 -3.05 15.60 5.16
N ILE A 5 -2.54 15.25 3.99
CA ILE A 5 -1.12 15.40 3.65
C ILE A 5 -0.75 16.88 3.59
N GLN A 6 -1.58 17.72 3.00
CA GLN A 6 -1.34 19.16 2.93
C GLN A 6 -1.29 19.80 4.32
N GLU A 7 -2.15 19.40 5.25
CA GLU A 7 -2.09 19.87 6.63
C GLU A 7 -0.82 19.44 7.33
N GLN A 8 -0.39 18.20 7.12
CA GLN A 8 0.86 17.71 7.68
C GLN A 8 2.09 18.42 7.09
N ILE A 9 2.02 18.83 5.84
CA ILE A 9 3.07 19.68 5.24
C ILE A 9 3.21 20.98 6.04
N LYS A 10 2.10 21.62 6.36
CA LYS A 10 2.12 22.85 7.18
C LYS A 10 2.72 22.60 8.55
N GLU A 11 2.36 21.50 9.19
CA GLU A 11 2.91 21.11 10.49
C GLU A 11 4.42 20.84 10.41
N ALA A 12 4.87 20.12 9.39
CA ALA A 12 6.29 19.86 9.17
C ALA A 12 7.08 21.14 8.93
N MET A 13 6.51 22.11 8.21
CA MET A 13 7.11 23.42 8.03
C MET A 13 7.27 24.16 9.36
N ARG A 14 6.25 24.15 10.20
CA ARG A 14 6.28 24.78 11.54
C ARG A 14 7.31 24.14 12.45
N ALA A 15 7.40 22.80 12.39
CA ALA A 15 8.34 22.01 13.18
C ALA A 15 9.76 22.03 12.61
N ARG A 16 9.96 22.60 11.42
CA ARG A 16 11.24 22.61 10.69
C ARG A 16 11.79 21.19 10.45
N ASP A 17 10.89 20.23 10.25
CA ASP A 17 11.22 18.85 9.93
C ASP A 17 11.40 18.72 8.42
N GLN A 18 12.61 18.95 7.96
CA GLN A 18 12.93 19.01 6.53
C GLN A 18 12.74 17.64 5.84
N MET A 19 13.13 16.57 6.48
CA MET A 19 12.99 15.22 5.93
C MET A 19 11.51 14.88 5.69
N ARG A 20 10.69 15.10 6.72
CA ARG A 20 9.26 14.86 6.64
C ARG A 20 8.60 15.73 5.57
N LEU A 21 8.96 17.00 5.53
CA LEU A 21 8.46 17.96 4.54
C LEU A 21 8.77 17.52 3.11
N THR A 22 10.00 17.11 2.84
CA THR A 22 10.44 16.63 1.52
C THR A 22 9.66 15.39 1.12
N THR A 23 9.47 14.44 2.03
CA THR A 23 8.73 13.21 1.77
C THR A 23 7.26 13.50 1.45
N LEU A 24 6.61 14.35 2.25
CA LEU A 24 5.21 14.73 2.04
C LEU A 24 5.00 15.45 0.70
N ARG A 25 5.91 16.34 0.34
CA ARG A 25 5.86 17.03 -0.96
C ARG A 25 6.05 16.06 -2.12
N SER A 26 6.92 15.08 -1.96
CA SER A 26 7.13 14.02 -2.94
C SER A 26 5.85 13.19 -3.14
N MET A 27 5.11 12.91 -2.08
CA MET A 27 3.83 12.21 -2.16
C MET A 27 2.81 13.00 -2.99
N ILE A 28 2.69 14.30 -2.73
CA ILE A 28 1.77 15.16 -3.49
C ILE A 28 2.17 15.21 -4.97
N ALA A 29 3.45 15.32 -5.27
CA ALA A 29 3.95 15.29 -6.65
C ALA A 29 3.59 13.95 -7.33
N SER A 30 3.72 12.84 -6.62
CA SER A 30 3.35 11.52 -7.16
C SER A 30 1.85 11.41 -7.41
N PHE A 31 1.03 11.99 -6.54
CA PHE A 31 -0.43 12.04 -6.75
C PHE A 31 -0.79 12.85 -7.99
N THR A 32 -0.15 14.00 -8.18
CA THR A 32 -0.37 14.83 -9.37
C THR A 32 0.03 14.09 -10.64
N ASN A 33 1.16 13.41 -10.63
CA ASN A 33 1.62 12.60 -11.75
C ASN A 33 0.64 11.46 -12.07
N GLU A 34 0.06 10.83 -11.05
CA GLU A 34 -0.94 9.78 -11.24
C GLU A 34 -2.23 10.33 -11.86
N VAL A 35 -2.70 11.48 -11.40
CA VAL A 35 -3.88 12.16 -11.97
C VAL A 35 -3.66 12.41 -13.45
N ILE A 36 -2.49 12.89 -13.82
CA ILE A 36 -2.12 13.14 -15.23
C ILE A 36 -2.07 11.82 -16.02
N ALA A 37 -1.46 10.78 -15.44
CA ALA A 37 -1.39 9.46 -16.06
C ALA A 37 -2.77 8.85 -16.33
N LEU A 38 -3.75 9.15 -15.46
CA LEU A 38 -5.14 8.73 -15.61
C LEU A 38 -5.92 9.63 -16.58
N LYS A 39 -5.25 10.57 -17.26
CA LYS A 39 -5.84 11.52 -18.21
C LYS A 39 -6.92 12.41 -17.58
N ARG A 40 -6.76 12.73 -16.31
CA ARG A 40 -7.61 13.69 -15.58
C ARG A 40 -6.94 15.07 -15.57
N LYS A 41 -7.70 16.08 -15.17
CA LYS A 41 -7.15 17.45 -15.03
C LYS A 41 -6.20 17.51 -13.85
N PRO A 42 -5.09 18.29 -13.90
CA PRO A 42 -4.11 18.35 -12.82
C PRO A 42 -4.69 18.79 -11.46
N GLN A 43 -5.76 19.54 -11.45
CA GLN A 43 -6.45 19.98 -10.24
C GLN A 43 -7.39 18.93 -9.66
N ASP A 44 -7.67 17.85 -10.37
CA ASP A 44 -8.48 16.76 -9.87
C ASP A 44 -7.71 16.01 -8.76
N LYS A 45 -8.45 15.49 -7.79
CA LYS A 45 -7.86 14.74 -6.70
C LYS A 45 -8.07 13.24 -6.91
N LEU A 46 -7.12 12.46 -6.45
CA LEU A 46 -7.27 11.02 -6.40
C LEU A 46 -8.30 10.65 -5.32
N SER A 47 -9.04 9.58 -5.56
CA SER A 47 -9.82 8.94 -4.49
C SER A 47 -8.87 8.38 -3.44
N ASP A 48 -9.36 8.12 -2.23
CA ASP A 48 -8.54 7.52 -1.18
C ASP A 48 -7.95 6.18 -1.60
N GLN A 49 -8.70 5.38 -2.32
CA GLN A 49 -8.24 4.09 -2.86
C GLN A 49 -7.11 4.26 -3.86
N GLU A 50 -7.23 5.23 -4.77
CA GLU A 50 -6.19 5.54 -5.76
C GLU A 50 -4.93 6.08 -5.08
N ALA A 51 -5.10 6.95 -4.09
CA ALA A 51 -3.99 7.50 -3.31
C ALA A 51 -3.25 6.40 -2.54
N VAL A 52 -3.96 5.47 -1.92
CA VAL A 52 -3.36 4.32 -1.23
C VAL A 52 -2.55 3.46 -2.20
N SER A 53 -3.05 3.23 -3.40
CA SER A 53 -2.32 2.47 -4.43
C SER A 53 -1.00 3.14 -4.81
N VAL A 54 -1.00 4.47 -4.96
CA VAL A 54 0.22 5.24 -5.23
C VAL A 54 1.20 5.11 -4.07
N ILE A 55 0.73 5.26 -2.84
CA ILE A 55 1.57 5.15 -1.64
C ILE A 55 2.19 3.75 -1.53
N ARG A 56 1.43 2.69 -1.78
CA ARG A 56 1.96 1.32 -1.79
C ARG A 56 3.08 1.13 -2.79
N ARG A 57 2.93 1.70 -3.97
CA ARG A 57 3.98 1.68 -5.00
C ARG A 57 5.23 2.41 -4.55
N LEU A 58 5.07 3.59 -3.93
CA LEU A 58 6.19 4.35 -3.37
C LEU A 58 6.88 3.59 -2.24
N VAL A 59 6.12 2.95 -1.35
CA VAL A 59 6.65 2.11 -0.27
C VAL A 59 7.51 0.98 -0.83
N LYS A 60 7.02 0.30 -1.85
CA LYS A 60 7.77 -0.77 -2.51
C LYS A 60 9.09 -0.27 -3.10
N GLN A 61 9.04 0.86 -3.79
CA GLN A 61 10.24 1.48 -4.37
C GLN A 61 11.27 1.83 -3.30
N ARG A 62 10.82 2.37 -2.15
CA ARG A 62 11.70 2.71 -1.03
C ARG A 62 12.31 1.47 -0.39
N LYS A 63 11.54 0.40 -0.22
CA LYS A 63 12.05 -0.88 0.30
C LYS A 63 13.12 -1.46 -0.60
N ASP A 64 12.91 -1.43 -1.91
CA ASP A 64 13.90 -1.89 -2.88
C ASP A 64 15.18 -1.04 -2.80
N SER A 65 15.05 0.28 -2.66
CA SER A 65 16.19 1.19 -2.49
C SER A 65 16.97 0.91 -1.20
N VAL A 66 16.27 0.68 -0.09
CA VAL A 66 16.91 0.32 1.19
C VAL A 66 17.76 -0.93 1.02
N GLU A 67 17.19 -1.96 0.41
CA GLU A 67 17.90 -3.22 0.17
C GLU A 67 19.15 -3.02 -0.68
N GLN A 68 19.04 -2.24 -1.76
CA GLN A 68 20.17 -1.95 -2.64
C GLN A 68 21.28 -1.18 -1.94
N PHE A 69 20.94 -0.17 -1.14
CA PHE A 69 21.91 0.60 -0.38
C PHE A 69 22.62 -0.24 0.67
N GLU A 70 21.87 -1.11 1.37
CA GLU A 70 22.46 -2.04 2.34
C GLU A 70 23.45 -3.01 1.66
N LYS A 71 23.07 -3.58 0.52
CA LYS A 71 23.96 -4.46 -0.27
C LYS A 71 25.19 -3.73 -0.78
N GLY A 72 25.06 -2.44 -1.08
CA GLY A 72 26.16 -1.59 -1.53
C GLY A 72 27.04 -1.03 -0.42
N GLY A 73 26.76 -1.38 0.83
CA GLY A 73 27.51 -0.88 2.00
C GLY A 73 27.22 0.59 2.34
N ARG A 74 26.13 1.13 1.86
CA ARG A 74 25.74 2.53 2.09
C ARG A 74 24.62 2.61 3.13
N GLN A 75 24.95 2.24 4.37
CA GLN A 75 23.99 2.25 5.47
C GLN A 75 23.39 3.64 5.75
N ASP A 76 24.17 4.69 5.53
CA ASP A 76 23.71 6.07 5.66
C ASP A 76 22.52 6.39 4.75
N LEU A 77 22.60 5.99 3.48
CA LEU A 77 21.52 6.16 2.51
C LEU A 77 20.34 5.22 2.79
N ALA A 78 20.62 4.00 3.23
CA ALA A 78 19.57 3.05 3.63
C ALA A 78 18.77 3.59 4.82
N ASP A 79 19.41 4.22 5.79
CA ASP A 79 18.75 4.82 6.95
C ASP A 79 17.86 6.00 6.54
N ASP A 80 18.33 6.84 5.63
CA ASP A 80 17.53 7.97 5.10
C ASP A 80 16.28 7.47 4.38
N GLU A 81 16.42 6.45 3.53
CA GLU A 81 15.28 5.83 2.84
C GLU A 81 14.30 5.18 3.81
N THR A 82 14.81 4.54 4.86
CA THR A 82 13.98 3.94 5.90
C THR A 82 13.16 4.99 6.66
N ALA A 83 13.76 6.14 6.95
CA ALA A 83 13.04 7.24 7.60
C ALA A 83 11.90 7.76 6.73
N GLU A 84 12.14 7.93 5.43
CA GLU A 84 11.12 8.35 4.47
C GLU A 84 10.03 7.28 4.31
N LEU A 85 10.41 6.01 4.31
CA LEU A 85 9.49 4.88 4.26
C LEU A 85 8.50 4.90 5.42
N LYS A 86 8.96 5.20 6.64
CA LYS A 86 8.08 5.30 7.81
C LYS A 86 7.03 6.40 7.67
N VAL A 87 7.39 7.52 7.06
CA VAL A 87 6.42 8.61 6.79
C VAL A 87 5.34 8.14 5.82
N LEU A 88 5.73 7.45 4.75
CA LEU A 88 4.78 6.89 3.78
C LEU A 88 3.83 5.89 4.42
N GLU A 89 4.34 5.01 5.27
CA GLU A 89 3.55 3.97 5.94
C GLU A 89 2.49 4.54 6.89
N GLU A 90 2.69 5.74 7.44
CA GLU A 90 1.70 6.41 8.28
C GLU A 90 0.36 6.66 7.56
N PHE A 91 0.38 6.77 6.24
CA PHE A 91 -0.79 7.04 5.42
C PHE A 91 -1.44 5.79 4.85
N LEU A 92 -0.85 4.62 5.09
CA LEU A 92 -1.47 3.36 4.68
C LEU A 92 -2.52 2.94 5.71
N PRO A 93 -3.64 2.32 5.26
CA PRO A 93 -4.57 1.69 6.18
C PRO A 93 -3.82 0.65 7.02
N VAL A 94 -4.30 0.44 8.25
CA VAL A 94 -3.76 -0.62 9.11
C VAL A 94 -3.86 -1.94 8.34
N GLN A 95 -2.73 -2.58 8.07
CA GLN A 95 -2.72 -3.85 7.37
C GLN A 95 -3.25 -4.95 8.27
N MET A 96 -4.07 -5.84 7.71
CA MET A 96 -4.52 -7.03 8.41
C MET A 96 -3.35 -7.93 8.76
N SER A 97 -3.40 -8.53 9.97
CA SER A 97 -2.45 -9.56 10.35
C SER A 97 -2.63 -10.81 9.48
N GLU A 98 -1.58 -11.60 9.36
CA GLU A 98 -1.63 -12.88 8.64
C GLU A 98 -2.70 -13.81 9.19
N GLU A 99 -2.86 -13.88 10.52
CA GLU A 99 -3.89 -14.67 11.18
C GLU A 99 -5.29 -14.26 10.76
N LYS A 100 -5.54 -12.95 10.71
CA LYS A 100 -6.84 -12.41 10.29
C LYS A 100 -7.14 -12.75 8.83
N ILE A 101 -6.13 -12.66 7.97
CA ILE A 101 -6.25 -13.02 6.55
C ILE A 101 -6.56 -14.51 6.42
N ARG A 102 -5.89 -15.37 7.19
CA ARG A 102 -6.14 -16.82 7.18
C ARG A 102 -7.57 -17.14 7.60
N GLU A 103 -8.08 -16.48 8.62
CA GLU A 103 -9.47 -16.66 9.05
C GLU A 103 -10.46 -16.31 7.94
N ILE A 104 -10.23 -15.21 7.24
CA ILE A 104 -11.07 -14.78 6.12
C ILE A 104 -10.98 -15.77 4.96
N VAL A 105 -9.78 -16.23 4.62
CA VAL A 105 -9.59 -17.24 3.56
C VAL A 105 -10.32 -18.53 3.90
N GLU A 106 -10.20 -19.04 5.12
CA GLU A 106 -10.91 -20.23 5.57
C GLU A 106 -12.41 -20.09 5.45
N LYS A 107 -12.95 -18.97 5.92
CA LYS A 107 -14.38 -18.68 5.87
C LYS A 107 -14.90 -18.63 4.44
N VAL A 108 -14.22 -17.93 3.55
CA VAL A 108 -14.62 -17.82 2.15
C VAL A 108 -14.47 -19.19 1.45
N LEU A 109 -13.42 -19.93 1.73
CA LEU A 109 -13.18 -21.25 1.19
C LEU A 109 -14.28 -22.24 1.60
N GLN A 110 -14.65 -22.24 2.88
CA GLN A 110 -15.70 -23.12 3.39
C GLN A 110 -17.06 -22.78 2.75
N GLN A 111 -17.40 -21.51 2.68
CA GLN A 111 -18.62 -21.05 2.04
C GLN A 111 -18.66 -21.43 0.55
N ALA A 112 -17.54 -21.28 -0.16
CA ALA A 112 -17.47 -21.68 -1.56
C ALA A 112 -17.62 -23.19 -1.76
N ARG A 113 -17.12 -24.00 -0.83
CA ARG A 113 -17.31 -25.45 -0.83
C ARG A 113 -18.76 -25.83 -0.59
N ASP A 114 -19.39 -25.22 0.40
CA ASP A 114 -20.79 -25.46 0.75
C ASP A 114 -21.72 -25.10 -0.42
N ASP A 115 -21.42 -24.00 -1.10
CA ASP A 115 -22.18 -23.51 -2.25
C ASP A 115 -21.80 -24.21 -3.57
N ASN A 116 -20.78 -25.07 -3.54
CA ASN A 116 -20.23 -25.72 -4.72
C ASN A 116 -19.88 -24.68 -5.82
N SER A 117 -19.27 -23.58 -5.41
CA SER A 117 -18.99 -22.44 -6.27
C SER A 117 -17.88 -22.72 -7.29
N PRO A 118 -18.03 -22.28 -8.55
CA PRO A 118 -16.97 -22.43 -9.56
C PRO A 118 -15.72 -21.60 -9.25
N ILE A 119 -15.79 -20.68 -8.29
CA ILE A 119 -14.65 -19.86 -7.88
C ILE A 119 -13.48 -20.72 -7.35
N LEU A 120 -13.76 -21.90 -6.84
CA LEU A 120 -12.74 -22.85 -6.37
C LEU A 120 -11.82 -23.34 -7.50
N LYS A 121 -12.27 -23.28 -8.73
CA LYS A 121 -11.51 -23.71 -9.91
C LYS A 121 -10.63 -22.60 -10.48
N ASN A 122 -10.79 -21.37 -10.01
CA ASN A 122 -10.06 -20.22 -10.51
C ASN A 122 -9.40 -19.47 -9.34
N LYS A 123 -8.11 -19.73 -9.12
CA LYS A 123 -7.34 -19.10 -8.03
C LYS A 123 -7.35 -17.58 -8.13
N GLY A 124 -7.24 -17.02 -9.34
CA GLY A 124 -7.26 -15.56 -9.52
C GLY A 124 -8.57 -14.93 -9.07
N ALA A 125 -9.70 -15.53 -9.41
CA ALA A 125 -11.02 -15.08 -8.98
C ALA A 125 -11.19 -15.23 -7.46
N PHE A 126 -10.69 -16.32 -6.88
CA PHE A 126 -10.72 -16.57 -5.45
C PHE A 126 -9.90 -15.51 -4.69
N ILE A 127 -8.68 -15.24 -5.13
CA ILE A 127 -7.82 -14.20 -4.57
C ILE A 127 -8.50 -12.82 -4.67
N GLY A 128 -9.12 -12.51 -5.81
CA GLY A 128 -9.87 -11.27 -6.02
C GLY A 128 -11.02 -11.12 -5.02
N THR A 129 -11.74 -12.21 -4.74
CA THR A 129 -12.81 -12.24 -3.74
C THR A 129 -12.27 -11.94 -2.33
N ILE A 130 -11.15 -12.55 -1.96
CA ILE A 130 -10.52 -12.30 -0.66
C ILE A 130 -10.08 -10.83 -0.53
N ILE A 131 -9.47 -10.28 -1.55
CA ILE A 131 -9.04 -8.87 -1.55
C ILE A 131 -10.26 -7.95 -1.36
N LYS A 132 -11.38 -8.26 -2.00
CA LYS A 132 -12.63 -7.53 -1.88
C LYS A 132 -13.21 -7.61 -0.47
N GLU A 133 -13.23 -8.81 0.13
CA GLU A 133 -13.70 -9.04 1.51
C GLU A 133 -12.85 -8.30 2.53
N THR A 134 -11.55 -8.15 2.29
CA THR A 134 -10.65 -7.43 3.18
C THR A 134 -10.71 -5.91 2.99
N LYS A 135 -11.49 -5.42 2.05
CA LYS A 135 -11.65 -3.99 1.73
C LYS A 135 -10.32 -3.27 1.46
N GLY A 136 -9.39 -3.97 0.84
CA GLY A 136 -8.06 -3.42 0.53
C GLY A 136 -7.11 -3.33 1.72
N GLN A 137 -7.48 -3.83 2.90
CA GLN A 137 -6.63 -3.81 4.09
C GLN A 137 -5.58 -4.93 4.11
N ALA A 138 -5.74 -5.93 3.25
CA ALA A 138 -4.80 -7.03 3.13
C ALA A 138 -3.82 -6.79 2.00
N ASP A 139 -2.54 -7.15 2.22
CA ASP A 139 -1.54 -7.15 1.17
C ASP A 139 -1.86 -8.27 0.16
N GLY A 140 -2.02 -7.89 -1.12
CA GLY A 140 -2.34 -8.84 -2.19
C GLY A 140 -1.33 -9.98 -2.34
N ALA A 141 -0.05 -9.70 -2.16
CA ALA A 141 1.01 -10.72 -2.21
C ALA A 141 0.88 -11.72 -1.06
N LEU A 142 0.56 -11.24 0.14
CA LEU A 142 0.36 -12.09 1.31
C LEU A 142 -0.91 -12.94 1.16
N VAL A 143 -1.99 -12.36 0.64
CA VAL A 143 -3.23 -13.09 0.33
C VAL A 143 -2.95 -14.23 -0.66
N LYS A 144 -2.22 -13.96 -1.73
CA LYS A 144 -1.85 -14.96 -2.72
C LYS A 144 -1.06 -16.11 -2.08
N LYS A 145 -0.07 -15.78 -1.26
CA LYS A 145 0.74 -16.76 -0.56
C LYS A 145 -0.12 -17.66 0.33
N ILE A 146 -1.00 -17.08 1.12
CA ILE A 146 -1.89 -17.81 2.04
C ILE A 146 -2.85 -18.71 1.26
N VAL A 147 -3.44 -18.22 0.18
CA VAL A 147 -4.33 -19.01 -0.67
C VAL A 147 -3.58 -20.21 -1.27
N GLU A 148 -2.36 -20.02 -1.73
CA GLU A 148 -1.52 -21.11 -2.27
C GLU A 148 -1.19 -22.15 -1.20
N GLU A 149 -0.94 -21.74 0.04
CA GLU A 149 -0.66 -22.65 1.16
C GLU A 149 -1.91 -23.46 1.58
N MET A 150 -3.10 -22.89 1.46
CA MET A 150 -4.35 -23.48 1.92
C MET A 150 -5.13 -24.25 0.86
N SER A 151 -4.72 -24.14 -0.39
CA SER A 151 -5.40 -24.83 -1.51
C SER A 151 -4.78 -26.17 -1.89
#